data_59065874c58dd6a122f44f9bb6fafbe0
#
_entry.id   59065874c58dd6a122f44f9bb6fafbe0
#
_cell.length_a   1.000
_cell.length_b   1.000
_cell.length_c   1.000
_cell.angle_alpha   90.00
_cell.angle_beta   90.00
_cell.angle_gamma   90.00
#
_symmetry.space_group_name_H-M   'P 1'
#
loop_
_entity.id
_entity.type
_entity.pdbx_description
1 polymer ?
#
loop_
_entity_poly.entity_id
_entity_poly.type
_entity_poly.pdbx_seq_one_letter_code
_entity_poly.pdbx_strand_id
1 'polypeptide(L)'
;MKRIACLLAFALLLTGLGGCAPEDYDGLYVRILGITTGPEADAGFDALPEAAQALYVAAIFDMEMQCGGLCTFFCNEGPAMAVRVSDSLRLLGLDPIADAYEDFAAENGLALETLPQFDFDFFPGGDDYAEEYAALCETYPFDGFDGKYMELREEMDFEGTMLGFAHAHPEAFKA
;
A
#
# COMPACT_ATOMS: atom_id res chain seq x y z
N MET A 1 15.70 -9.60 -3.93
CA MET A 1 16.80 -8.61 -3.93
C MET A 1 16.42 -7.26 -4.56
N LYS A 2 15.41 -7.14 -5.43
CA LYS A 2 14.94 -5.83 -5.95
C LYS A 2 14.16 -5.03 -4.90
N ARG A 3 13.43 -5.68 -3.97
CA ARG A 3 12.83 -5.00 -2.78
C ARG A 3 13.87 -4.26 -1.94
N ILE A 4 15.07 -4.81 -1.82
CA ILE A 4 16.17 -4.22 -1.05
C ILE A 4 16.77 -2.99 -1.75
N ALA A 5 16.72 -2.92 -3.06
CA ALA A 5 17.33 -1.82 -3.81
C ALA A 5 16.49 -0.52 -3.78
N CYS A 6 15.17 -0.60 -3.80
CA CYS A 6 14.30 0.58 -3.59
C CYS A 6 14.30 1.01 -2.10
N LEU A 7 14.27 0.05 -1.16
CA LEU A 7 14.28 0.35 0.27
C LEU A 7 15.63 0.88 0.78
N LEU A 8 16.77 0.43 0.22
CA LEU A 8 18.10 0.88 0.64
C LEU A 8 18.46 2.30 0.19
N ALA A 9 17.84 2.82 -0.86
CA ALA A 9 18.06 4.21 -1.26
C ALA A 9 17.41 5.23 -0.30
N PHE A 10 16.36 4.84 0.42
CA PHE A 10 15.63 5.70 1.37
C PHE A 10 16.11 5.57 2.82
N ALA A 11 16.70 4.45 3.22
CA ALA A 11 17.07 4.19 4.63
C ALA A 11 18.20 5.08 5.19
N LEU A 12 18.87 5.88 4.36
CA LEU A 12 20.04 6.69 4.78
C LEU A 12 19.68 8.09 5.32
N LEU A 13 18.40 8.47 5.38
CA LEU A 13 17.97 9.79 5.86
C LEU A 13 17.30 9.79 7.26
N LEU A 14 17.24 8.65 7.95
CA LEU A 14 16.42 8.44 9.14
C LEU A 14 17.02 8.84 10.49
N THR A 15 18.08 9.61 10.53
CA THR A 15 18.62 10.09 11.82
C THR A 15 18.23 11.54 12.07
N GLY A 16 17.07 11.79 12.67
CA GLY A 16 16.84 13.08 13.27
C GLY A 16 15.45 13.72 13.24
N LEU A 17 14.36 13.01 13.04
CA LEU A 17 13.03 13.65 13.02
C LEU A 17 12.25 13.34 14.31
N GLY A 18 12.60 14.04 15.37
CA GLY A 18 11.75 14.12 16.55
C GLY A 18 10.55 15.04 16.30
N GLY A 19 9.34 14.49 16.43
CA GLY A 19 8.15 15.20 16.90
C GLY A 19 7.42 16.19 16.00
N CYS A 20 7.90 16.57 14.82
CA CYS A 20 7.16 17.47 13.92
C CYS A 20 6.30 16.67 12.93
N ALA A 21 5.11 17.17 12.61
CA ALA A 21 4.28 16.62 11.54
C ALA A 21 5.05 16.73 10.20
N PRO A 22 4.88 15.75 9.27
CA PRO A 22 5.52 15.82 7.97
C PRO A 22 5.03 17.04 7.19
N GLU A 23 5.95 17.73 6.49
CA GLU A 23 5.62 18.94 5.74
C GLU A 23 5.16 18.63 4.32
N ASP A 24 5.50 17.43 3.80
CA ASP A 24 5.15 16.96 2.47
C ASP A 24 4.89 15.45 2.46
N TYR A 25 4.40 14.95 1.32
CA TYR A 25 4.04 13.54 1.17
C TYR A 25 5.26 12.62 1.23
N ASP A 26 6.40 13.02 0.69
CA ASP A 26 7.62 12.23 0.76
C ASP A 26 8.09 12.06 2.21
N GLY A 27 8.04 13.12 3.00
CA GLY A 27 8.32 13.09 4.43
C GLY A 27 7.34 12.23 5.21
N LEU A 28 6.05 12.28 4.86
CA LEU A 28 5.02 11.40 5.42
C LEU A 28 5.33 9.94 5.12
N TYR A 29 5.63 9.62 3.87
CA TYR A 29 5.93 8.26 3.44
C TYR A 29 7.13 7.67 4.18
N VAL A 30 8.22 8.45 4.32
CA VAL A 30 9.40 8.04 5.10
C VAL A 30 9.04 7.73 6.56
N ARG A 31 8.17 8.53 7.19
CA ARG A 31 7.71 8.30 8.56
C ARG A 31 6.84 7.06 8.68
N ILE A 32 5.94 6.83 7.72
CA ILE A 32 5.08 5.64 7.68
C ILE A 32 5.95 4.38 7.59
N LEU A 33 6.95 4.35 6.72
CA LEU A 33 7.90 3.22 6.64
C LEU A 33 8.68 3.04 7.95
N GLY A 34 8.99 4.13 8.65
CA GLY A 34 9.67 4.09 9.95
C GLY A 34 8.86 3.40 11.05
N ILE A 35 7.53 3.46 11.01
CA ILE A 35 6.64 2.80 11.98
C ILE A 35 6.85 1.28 11.97
N THR A 36 7.05 0.69 10.79
CA THR A 36 7.18 -0.77 10.63
C THR A 36 8.61 -1.29 10.76
N THR A 37 9.59 -0.40 10.81
CA THR A 37 11.01 -0.74 10.99
C THR A 37 11.56 -0.36 12.37
N GLY A 38 10.77 0.35 13.18
CA GLY A 38 11.13 0.79 14.52
C GLY A 38 10.90 -0.28 15.61
N PRO A 39 11.15 0.06 16.88
CA PRO A 39 10.92 -0.85 18.01
C PRO A 39 9.49 -1.38 18.13
N GLU A 40 8.51 -0.68 17.55
CA GLU A 40 7.11 -1.09 17.54
C GLU A 40 6.81 -2.17 16.52
N ALA A 41 7.68 -2.37 15.52
CA ALA A 41 7.59 -3.50 14.61
C ALA A 41 7.62 -4.86 15.35
N ASP A 42 8.29 -4.91 16.50
CA ASP A 42 8.34 -6.11 17.36
C ASP A 42 6.98 -6.41 18.02
N ALA A 43 6.12 -5.40 18.21
CA ALA A 43 4.77 -5.58 18.77
C ALA A 43 3.76 -6.06 17.71
N GLY A 44 4.11 -5.99 16.43
CA GLY A 44 3.28 -6.38 15.30
C GLY A 44 2.37 -5.25 14.80
N PHE A 45 2.02 -5.33 13.53
CA PHE A 45 1.19 -4.34 12.82
C PHE A 45 -0.15 -4.06 13.53
N ASP A 46 -0.80 -5.10 14.04
CA ASP A 46 -2.11 -4.99 14.71
C ASP A 46 -2.06 -4.27 16.06
N ALA A 47 -0.88 -4.06 16.62
CA ALA A 47 -0.69 -3.28 17.86
C ALA A 47 -0.56 -1.77 17.59
N LEU A 48 -0.39 -1.35 16.34
CA LEU A 48 -0.32 0.06 15.96
C LEU A 48 -1.69 0.76 16.18
N PRO A 49 -1.70 2.07 16.44
CA PRO A 49 -2.93 2.86 16.38
C PRO A 49 -3.62 2.69 15.03
N GLU A 50 -4.95 2.66 15.02
CA GLU A 50 -5.75 2.48 13.80
C GLU A 50 -5.39 3.49 12.70
N ALA A 51 -5.17 4.76 13.07
CA ALA A 51 -4.72 5.79 12.16
C ALA A 51 -3.35 5.47 11.52
N ALA A 52 -2.43 4.88 12.29
CA ALA A 52 -1.13 4.46 11.78
C ALA A 52 -1.25 3.28 10.81
N GLN A 53 -2.11 2.31 11.14
CA GLN A 53 -2.40 1.17 10.27
C GLN A 53 -2.99 1.65 8.94
N ALA A 54 -3.98 2.54 8.96
CA ALA A 54 -4.63 3.05 7.77
C ALA A 54 -3.66 3.84 6.87
N LEU A 55 -2.86 4.73 7.46
CA LEU A 55 -1.82 5.46 6.72
C LEU A 55 -0.82 4.52 6.07
N TYR A 56 -0.39 3.49 6.78
CA TYR A 56 0.56 2.50 6.27
C TYR A 56 -0.02 1.71 5.08
N VAL A 57 -1.23 1.16 5.25
CA VAL A 57 -1.89 0.38 4.19
C VAL A 57 -2.09 1.22 2.94
N ALA A 58 -2.61 2.46 3.10
CA ALA A 58 -2.85 3.34 1.97
C ALA A 58 -1.55 3.77 1.27
N ALA A 59 -0.48 4.03 2.01
CA ALA A 59 0.81 4.41 1.44
C ALA A 59 1.46 3.25 0.67
N ILE A 60 1.40 2.02 1.19
CA ILE A 60 1.91 0.84 0.49
C ILE A 60 1.07 0.56 -0.76
N PHE A 61 -0.26 0.65 -0.64
CA PHE A 61 -1.16 0.49 -1.78
C PHE A 61 -0.84 1.51 -2.88
N ASP A 62 -0.74 2.81 -2.57
CA ASP A 62 -0.40 3.86 -3.53
C ASP A 62 0.97 3.62 -4.19
N MET A 63 1.97 3.22 -3.40
CA MET A 63 3.31 2.91 -3.93
C MET A 63 3.27 1.77 -4.96
N GLU A 64 2.62 0.67 -4.61
CA GLU A 64 2.52 -0.49 -5.49
C GLU A 64 1.71 -0.17 -6.75
N MET A 65 0.62 0.60 -6.61
CA MET A 65 -0.18 1.07 -7.75
C MET A 65 0.62 1.93 -8.72
N GLN A 66 1.48 2.82 -8.21
CA GLN A 66 2.34 3.67 -9.04
C GLN A 66 3.52 2.90 -9.65
N CYS A 67 4.01 1.84 -9.00
CA CYS A 67 5.17 1.06 -9.47
C CYS A 67 4.83 -0.05 -10.44
N GLY A 68 3.65 -0.67 -10.31
CA GLY A 68 3.32 -1.86 -11.11
C GLY A 68 1.86 -2.25 -11.14
N GLY A 69 0.97 -1.42 -10.57
CA GLY A 69 -0.46 -1.61 -10.58
C GLY A 69 -0.97 -2.68 -9.62
N LEU A 70 -2.27 -2.95 -9.68
CA LEU A 70 -2.98 -3.82 -8.74
C LEU A 70 -2.49 -5.28 -8.77
N CYS A 71 -2.10 -5.79 -9.94
CA CYS A 71 -1.53 -7.13 -10.03
C CYS A 71 -0.25 -7.24 -9.18
N THR A 72 0.63 -6.25 -9.28
CA THR A 72 1.87 -6.19 -8.50
C THR A 72 1.59 -6.08 -7.01
N PHE A 73 0.60 -5.28 -6.61
CA PHE A 73 0.17 -5.18 -5.22
C PHE A 73 -0.27 -6.54 -4.66
N PHE A 74 -1.14 -7.27 -5.36
CA PHE A 74 -1.59 -8.58 -4.90
C PHE A 74 -0.44 -9.60 -4.80
N CYS A 75 0.47 -9.61 -5.77
CA CYS A 75 1.63 -10.49 -5.77
C CYS A 75 2.63 -10.17 -4.65
N ASN A 76 2.79 -8.88 -4.32
CA ASN A 76 3.80 -8.44 -3.36
C ASN A 76 3.31 -8.48 -1.92
N GLU A 77 2.06 -8.05 -1.68
CA GLU A 77 1.54 -7.80 -0.34
C GLU A 77 0.58 -8.90 0.12
N GLY A 78 -0.04 -9.60 -0.83
CA GLY A 78 -0.91 -10.73 -0.56
C GLY A 78 -2.19 -10.41 0.21
N PRO A 79 -2.90 -11.46 0.69
CA PRO A 79 -4.23 -11.30 1.27
C PRO A 79 -4.23 -10.50 2.57
N ALA A 80 -3.18 -10.60 3.37
CA ALA A 80 -3.11 -9.90 4.67
C ALA A 80 -3.20 -8.37 4.53
N MET A 81 -2.67 -7.82 3.44
CA MET A 81 -2.76 -6.40 3.13
C MET A 81 -4.02 -6.09 2.32
N ALA A 82 -4.37 -6.95 1.36
CA ALA A 82 -5.50 -6.75 0.46
C ALA A 82 -6.84 -6.53 1.19
N VAL A 83 -7.12 -7.29 2.24
CA VAL A 83 -8.36 -7.15 3.04
C VAL A 83 -8.46 -5.83 3.81
N ARG A 84 -7.36 -5.10 3.96
CA ARG A 84 -7.30 -3.87 4.76
C ARG A 84 -7.44 -2.60 3.92
N VAL A 85 -7.29 -2.72 2.60
CA VAL A 85 -7.25 -1.57 1.67
C VAL A 85 -8.51 -0.72 1.78
N SER A 86 -9.69 -1.35 1.61
CA SER A 86 -10.97 -0.61 1.58
C SER A 86 -11.23 0.14 2.90
N ASP A 87 -11.10 -0.55 4.03
CA ASP A 87 -11.35 0.07 5.34
C ASP A 87 -10.37 1.20 5.61
N SER A 88 -9.09 1.01 5.24
CA SER A 88 -8.07 2.03 5.41
C SER A 88 -8.35 3.26 4.55
N LEU A 89 -8.70 3.08 3.27
CA LEU A 89 -9.04 4.18 2.37
C LEU A 89 -10.28 4.94 2.85
N ARG A 90 -11.32 4.23 3.32
CA ARG A 90 -12.52 4.86 3.89
C ARG A 90 -12.22 5.67 5.15
N LEU A 91 -11.38 5.15 6.04
CA LEU A 91 -10.95 5.90 7.24
C LEU A 91 -10.24 7.20 6.88
N LEU A 92 -9.52 7.21 5.76
CA LEU A 92 -8.84 8.39 5.23
C LEU A 92 -9.79 9.34 4.44
N GLY A 93 -11.04 8.94 4.19
CA GLY A 93 -12.00 9.70 3.36
C GLY A 93 -11.79 9.53 1.85
N LEU A 94 -11.13 8.45 1.44
CA LEU A 94 -10.86 8.08 0.04
C LEU A 94 -11.88 7.05 -0.47
N ASP A 95 -13.17 7.22 -0.09
CA ASP A 95 -14.25 6.28 -0.40
C ASP A 95 -14.35 5.92 -1.89
N PRO A 96 -14.24 6.86 -2.87
CA PRO A 96 -14.33 6.49 -4.29
C PRO A 96 -13.25 5.50 -4.74
N ILE A 97 -12.06 5.54 -4.15
CA ILE A 97 -10.98 4.58 -4.45
C ILE A 97 -11.31 3.23 -3.80
N ALA A 98 -11.79 3.24 -2.55
CA ALA A 98 -12.22 2.04 -1.86
C ALA A 98 -13.35 1.31 -2.60
N ASP A 99 -14.35 2.05 -3.07
CA ASP A 99 -15.47 1.51 -3.85
C ASP A 99 -14.98 0.89 -5.16
N ALA A 100 -14.12 1.58 -5.90
CA ALA A 100 -13.55 1.05 -7.14
C ALA A 100 -12.73 -0.23 -6.93
N TYR A 101 -12.00 -0.32 -5.81
CA TYR A 101 -11.23 -1.50 -5.43
C TYR A 101 -12.15 -2.70 -5.12
N GLU A 102 -13.20 -2.49 -4.32
CA GLU A 102 -14.17 -3.53 -3.99
C GLU A 102 -14.96 -3.98 -5.22
N ASP A 103 -15.39 -3.04 -6.06
CA ASP A 103 -16.09 -3.35 -7.30
C ASP A 103 -15.22 -4.21 -8.22
N PHE A 104 -13.93 -3.86 -8.37
CA PHE A 104 -13.00 -4.67 -9.15
C PHE A 104 -12.87 -6.10 -8.60
N ALA A 105 -12.70 -6.24 -7.28
CA ALA A 105 -12.59 -7.55 -6.65
C ALA A 105 -13.87 -8.37 -6.84
N ALA A 106 -15.04 -7.77 -6.65
CA ALA A 106 -16.34 -8.43 -6.78
C ALA A 106 -16.62 -8.85 -8.24
N GLU A 107 -16.39 -7.96 -9.20
CA GLU A 107 -16.62 -8.22 -10.63
C GLU A 107 -15.73 -9.34 -11.18
N ASN A 108 -14.52 -9.49 -10.63
CA ASN A 108 -13.56 -10.51 -11.03
C ASN A 108 -13.55 -11.76 -10.12
N GLY A 109 -14.44 -11.82 -9.12
CA GLY A 109 -14.58 -12.96 -8.22
C GLY A 109 -13.33 -13.21 -7.38
N LEU A 110 -12.60 -12.15 -7.00
CA LEU A 110 -11.41 -12.25 -6.17
C LEU A 110 -11.80 -12.34 -4.69
N ALA A 111 -11.35 -13.39 -4.04
CA ALA A 111 -11.48 -13.56 -2.58
C ALA A 111 -10.27 -12.90 -1.91
N LEU A 112 -10.41 -11.64 -1.51
CA LEU A 112 -9.31 -10.84 -0.95
C LEU A 112 -8.66 -11.45 0.29
N GLU A 113 -9.41 -12.29 1.04
CA GLU A 113 -8.94 -12.95 2.24
C GLU A 113 -7.92 -14.06 1.97
N THR A 114 -7.88 -14.58 0.75
CA THR A 114 -7.04 -15.74 0.42
C THR A 114 -6.17 -15.53 -0.81
N LEU A 115 -6.66 -14.80 -1.81
CA LEU A 115 -5.97 -14.51 -3.08
C LEU A 115 -5.14 -15.68 -3.62
N PRO A 116 -5.70 -16.91 -3.73
CA PRO A 116 -4.93 -18.11 -4.05
C PRO A 116 -4.26 -18.05 -5.43
N GLN A 117 -4.77 -17.19 -6.33
CA GLN A 117 -4.21 -17.00 -7.67
C GLN A 117 -2.89 -16.24 -7.66
N PHE A 118 -2.61 -15.50 -6.57
CA PHE A 118 -1.44 -14.64 -6.40
C PHE A 118 -0.43 -15.22 -5.39
N ASP A 119 -0.74 -16.41 -4.84
CA ASP A 119 0.14 -17.11 -3.90
C ASP A 119 1.12 -17.99 -4.70
N PHE A 120 2.10 -17.36 -5.33
CA PHE A 120 3.22 -18.09 -5.90
C PHE A 120 4.51 -17.68 -5.20
N ASP A 121 5.37 -18.68 -4.99
CA ASP A 121 6.69 -18.49 -4.40
C ASP A 121 7.49 -17.48 -5.23
N PHE A 122 7.52 -16.23 -4.76
CA PHE A 122 8.29 -15.16 -5.35
C PHE A 122 9.77 -15.38 -5.11
N PHE A 123 10.36 -16.35 -5.79
CA PHE A 123 11.83 -16.43 -5.91
C PHE A 123 12.26 -15.67 -7.16
N PRO A 124 12.91 -14.51 -7.04
CA PRO A 124 13.47 -13.83 -8.20
C PRO A 124 14.58 -14.71 -8.80
N GLY A 125 14.26 -15.38 -9.88
CA GLY A 125 15.16 -16.28 -10.60
C GLY A 125 14.55 -17.60 -11.07
N GLY A 126 13.27 -17.88 -10.74
CA GLY A 126 12.51 -18.95 -11.40
C GLY A 126 12.09 -18.50 -12.80
N ASP A 127 12.35 -19.31 -13.81
CA ASP A 127 11.91 -19.04 -15.20
C ASP A 127 10.38 -18.92 -15.30
N ASP A 128 9.66 -19.50 -14.32
CA ASP A 128 8.19 -19.61 -14.30
C ASP A 128 7.48 -18.31 -13.84
N TYR A 129 8.13 -17.46 -13.01
CA TYR A 129 7.49 -16.26 -12.46
C TYR A 129 6.98 -15.28 -13.52
N ALA A 130 7.77 -15.03 -14.55
CA ALA A 130 7.39 -14.07 -15.58
C ALA A 130 6.19 -14.56 -16.41
N GLU A 131 6.09 -15.88 -16.61
CA GLU A 131 4.97 -16.50 -17.33
C GLU A 131 3.71 -16.50 -16.47
N GLU A 132 3.80 -16.82 -15.17
CA GLU A 132 2.68 -16.79 -14.23
C GLU A 132 2.13 -15.38 -14.04
N TYR A 133 3.01 -14.39 -13.85
CA TYR A 133 2.62 -12.98 -13.75
C TYR A 133 1.93 -12.48 -15.04
N ALA A 134 2.48 -12.81 -16.22
CA ALA A 134 1.88 -12.46 -17.49
C ALA A 134 0.50 -13.08 -17.67
N ALA A 135 0.32 -14.35 -17.27
CA ALA A 135 -0.96 -15.05 -17.32
C ALA A 135 -2.03 -14.40 -16.41
N LEU A 136 -1.64 -13.88 -15.23
CA LEU A 136 -2.54 -13.12 -14.36
C LEU A 136 -2.96 -11.80 -15.01
N CYS A 137 -2.03 -11.06 -15.59
CA CYS A 137 -2.32 -9.81 -16.30
C CYS A 137 -3.23 -10.02 -17.53
N GLU A 138 -3.16 -11.20 -18.17
CA GLU A 138 -4.08 -11.55 -19.26
C GLU A 138 -5.47 -12.01 -18.74
N THR A 139 -5.53 -12.58 -17.55
CA THR A 139 -6.76 -13.12 -16.97
C THR A 139 -7.70 -12.04 -16.40
N TYR A 140 -7.13 -11.02 -15.80
CA TYR A 140 -7.88 -9.96 -15.11
C TYR A 140 -7.65 -8.59 -15.79
N PRO A 141 -8.69 -7.73 -15.88
CA PRO A 141 -8.58 -6.43 -16.56
C PRO A 141 -7.90 -5.37 -15.69
N PHE A 142 -6.69 -5.65 -15.18
CA PHE A 142 -5.96 -4.75 -14.27
C PHE A 142 -5.75 -3.35 -14.86
N ASP A 143 -5.39 -3.24 -16.15
CA ASP A 143 -5.17 -1.96 -16.80
C ASP A 143 -6.36 -1.00 -16.66
N GLY A 144 -7.59 -1.55 -16.66
CA GLY A 144 -8.82 -0.77 -16.47
C GLY A 144 -8.92 -0.20 -15.07
N PHE A 145 -8.60 -1.00 -14.05
CA PHE A 145 -8.57 -0.54 -12.66
C PHE A 145 -7.42 0.43 -12.43
N ASP A 146 -6.23 0.13 -12.93
CA ASP A 146 -5.03 0.95 -12.74
C ASP A 146 -5.25 2.36 -13.32
N GLY A 147 -5.83 2.45 -14.52
CA GLY A 147 -6.22 3.73 -15.11
C GLY A 147 -7.24 4.48 -14.25
N LYS A 148 -8.29 3.79 -13.77
CA LYS A 148 -9.32 4.37 -12.90
C LYS A 148 -8.74 4.85 -11.57
N TYR A 149 -7.82 4.07 -10.98
CA TYR A 149 -7.12 4.46 -9.77
C TYR A 149 -6.36 5.77 -9.94
N MET A 150 -5.59 5.91 -11.04
CA MET A 150 -4.80 7.14 -11.29
C MET A 150 -5.70 8.38 -11.45
N GLU A 151 -6.86 8.24 -12.10
CA GLU A 151 -7.84 9.31 -12.20
C GLU A 151 -8.38 9.71 -10.81
N LEU A 152 -8.83 8.74 -10.02
CA LEU A 152 -9.37 8.98 -8.68
C LEU A 152 -8.30 9.52 -7.72
N ARG A 153 -7.06 9.06 -7.83
CA ARG A 153 -5.92 9.54 -7.05
C ARG A 153 -5.72 11.06 -7.22
N GLU A 154 -5.83 11.54 -8.46
CA GLU A 154 -5.73 12.96 -8.79
C GLU A 154 -6.99 13.72 -8.32
N GLU A 155 -8.19 13.22 -8.64
CA GLU A 155 -9.46 13.85 -8.26
C GLU A 155 -9.62 14.02 -6.74
N MET A 156 -9.17 13.04 -5.96
CA MET A 156 -9.28 13.03 -4.50
C MET A 156 -8.13 13.75 -3.80
N ASP A 157 -7.18 14.29 -4.56
CA ASP A 157 -5.93 14.84 -3.96
C ASP A 157 -5.35 13.89 -2.92
N PHE A 158 -5.04 12.67 -3.36
CA PHE A 158 -4.61 11.58 -2.47
C PHE A 158 -3.51 12.01 -1.51
N GLU A 159 -2.48 12.67 -2.02
CA GLU A 159 -1.34 13.12 -1.21
C GLU A 159 -1.74 14.15 -0.17
N GLY A 160 -2.53 15.16 -0.58
CA GLY A 160 -3.06 16.18 0.34
C GLY A 160 -4.00 15.58 1.39
N THR A 161 -4.81 14.59 1.01
CA THR A 161 -5.71 13.86 1.93
C THR A 161 -4.90 13.07 2.96
N MET A 162 -3.88 12.32 2.54
CA MET A 162 -2.98 11.59 3.43
C MET A 162 -2.27 12.51 4.42
N LEU A 163 -1.74 13.64 3.94
CA LEU A 163 -1.09 14.66 4.78
C LEU A 163 -2.07 15.27 5.79
N GLY A 164 -3.26 15.66 5.32
CA GLY A 164 -4.30 16.23 6.17
C GLY A 164 -4.71 15.28 7.29
N PHE A 165 -4.89 13.99 6.96
CA PHE A 165 -5.20 12.95 7.94
C PHE A 165 -4.05 12.77 8.94
N ALA A 166 -2.80 12.70 8.48
CA ALA A 166 -1.63 12.56 9.33
C ALA A 166 -1.49 13.73 10.32
N HIS A 167 -1.79 14.95 9.89
CA HIS A 167 -1.79 16.12 10.76
C HIS A 167 -2.91 16.10 11.80
N ALA A 168 -4.08 15.55 11.44
CA ALA A 168 -5.21 15.42 12.37
C ALA A 168 -4.97 14.29 13.40
N HIS A 169 -4.10 13.33 13.09
CA HIS A 169 -3.82 12.13 13.89
C HIS A 169 -2.34 12.03 14.30
N PRO A 170 -1.80 13.00 15.07
CA PRO A 170 -0.39 12.97 15.46
C PRO A 170 -0.05 11.76 16.35
N GLU A 171 -1.03 11.10 16.96
CA GLU A 171 -0.87 9.86 17.71
C GLU A 171 -0.39 8.70 16.83
N ALA A 172 -0.68 8.72 15.55
CA ALA A 172 -0.20 7.69 14.60
C ALA A 172 1.34 7.58 14.55
N PHE A 173 2.03 8.63 14.99
CA PHE A 173 3.49 8.73 14.93
C PHE A 173 4.15 8.83 16.32
N LYS A 174 3.38 8.60 17.37
CA LYS A 174 3.94 8.56 18.75
C LYS A 174 4.41 7.16 19.03
N ALA A 175 5.73 7.01 19.07
CA ALA A 175 6.38 5.87 19.67
C ALA A 175 6.24 5.91 21.19
#